data_4eac60ae7418a0359ec012754c4de2c3
#
_entry.id   4eac60ae7418a0359ec012754c4de2c3
#
_cell.length_a   1.000
_cell.length_b   1.000
_cell.length_c   1.000
_cell.angle_alpha   90.00
_cell.angle_beta   90.00
_cell.angle_gamma   90.00
#
_symmetry.space_group_name_H-M   'P 1'
#
loop_
_entity.id
_entity.type
_entity.pdbx_description
1 polymer ?
#
loop_
_entity_poly.entity_id
_entity_poly.type
_entity_poly.pdbx_seq_one_letter_code
_entity_poly.pdbx_strand_id
1 'polypeptide(L)'
;MEDNSSISAISDAKVTVSTNTGQIYTIPYATNGFYRLYTLKGVAGTDYQLDVELDGHHFSSTSVMQKAPKMKNFRFVRMKAASEKIIFGDLRLDDIPNEQNWYFMHIYRNGIGYRWAVMRDNQNPNEELQQLFSFFREGSNDSDVLNEGDLLRIEIRAIDQRAYDYLYSMQLMNDTGTNPIANFSGGCLGYFSAYHQITYSYRYHASEVEDDD
;
A
#
# COMPACT_ATOMS: atom_id res chain seq x y z
N MET A 1 -17.55 -26.77 -10.35
CA MET A 1 -16.98 -27.36 -9.10
C MET A 1 -16.33 -26.19 -8.38
N GLU A 2 -17.02 -25.62 -7.41
CA GLU A 2 -16.41 -24.64 -6.50
C GLU A 2 -15.53 -25.45 -5.54
N ASP A 3 -14.21 -25.28 -5.69
CA ASP A 3 -13.24 -25.84 -4.75
C ASP A 3 -13.30 -24.99 -3.48
N ASN A 4 -14.11 -25.44 -2.54
CA ASN A 4 -14.30 -24.80 -1.23
C ASN A 4 -13.14 -25.20 -0.29
N SER A 5 -11.88 -25.12 -0.79
CA SER A 5 -10.70 -25.30 0.01
C SER A 5 -10.61 -24.12 0.98
N SER A 6 -10.99 -24.35 2.22
CA SER A 6 -10.77 -23.39 3.30
C SER A 6 -9.29 -23.04 3.36
N ILE A 7 -8.95 -21.76 3.19
CA ILE A 7 -7.58 -21.26 3.38
C ILE A 7 -7.16 -21.64 4.80
N SER A 8 -6.21 -22.56 4.92
CA SER A 8 -5.67 -22.99 6.21
C SER A 8 -4.57 -22.03 6.65
N ALA A 9 -4.70 -21.51 7.88
CA ALA A 9 -3.67 -20.67 8.48
C ALA A 9 -2.45 -21.52 8.88
N ILE A 10 -1.25 -21.12 8.45
CA ILE A 10 0.02 -21.77 8.78
C ILE A 10 0.48 -21.31 10.16
N SER A 11 0.80 -22.25 11.07
CA SER A 11 1.20 -21.96 12.45
C SER A 11 2.61 -22.43 12.82
N ASP A 12 3.23 -23.23 11.98
CA ASP A 12 4.48 -23.95 12.24
C ASP A 12 5.64 -23.57 11.33
N ALA A 13 5.49 -22.49 10.55
CA ALA A 13 6.58 -21.95 9.77
C ALA A 13 7.64 -21.32 10.69
N LYS A 14 8.91 -21.48 10.31
CA LYS A 14 10.00 -20.70 10.91
C LYS A 14 10.19 -19.41 10.12
N VAL A 15 9.93 -18.30 10.78
CA VAL A 15 9.99 -16.95 10.16
C VAL A 15 11.12 -16.16 10.79
N THR A 16 12.04 -15.65 9.95
CA THR A 16 13.13 -14.81 10.40
C THR A 16 13.25 -13.56 9.52
N VAL A 17 13.68 -12.46 10.14
CA VAL A 17 14.08 -11.23 9.43
C VAL A 17 15.52 -10.94 9.77
N SER A 18 16.36 -10.79 8.77
CA SER A 18 17.76 -10.37 8.91
C SER A 18 17.99 -9.01 8.28
N THR A 19 19.08 -8.35 8.69
CA THR A 19 19.48 -7.04 8.16
C THR A 19 20.90 -7.11 7.58
N ASN A 20 21.20 -6.22 6.65
CA ASN A 20 22.58 -6.06 6.12
C ASN A 20 23.59 -5.62 7.19
N THR A 21 23.14 -5.22 8.39
CA THR A 21 24.00 -4.93 9.55
C THR A 21 24.29 -6.16 10.41
N GLY A 22 23.81 -7.34 10.01
CA GLY A 22 24.06 -8.61 10.69
C GLY A 22 23.11 -8.95 11.83
N GLN A 23 22.04 -8.19 12.02
CA GLN A 23 21.02 -8.50 13.03
C GLN A 23 20.06 -9.56 12.46
N ILE A 24 19.65 -10.50 13.32
CA ILE A 24 18.68 -11.56 12.97
C ILE A 24 17.58 -11.57 14.03
N TYR A 25 16.34 -11.56 13.57
CA TYR A 25 15.14 -11.58 14.40
C TYR A 25 14.28 -12.79 14.04
N THR A 26 13.96 -13.62 15.03
CA THR A 26 12.94 -14.66 14.87
C THR A 26 11.57 -14.04 15.12
N ILE A 27 10.65 -14.23 14.19
CA ILE A 27 9.29 -13.70 14.28
C ILE A 27 8.39 -14.83 14.78
N PRO A 28 7.92 -14.80 16.05
CA PRO A 28 7.12 -15.87 16.60
C PRO A 28 5.70 -15.90 16.01
N TYR A 29 5.14 -17.09 15.94
CA TYR A 29 3.72 -17.26 15.66
C TYR A 29 2.88 -16.59 16.75
N ALA A 30 1.83 -15.90 16.37
CA ALA A 30 0.90 -15.24 17.28
C ALA A 30 -0.49 -15.91 17.27
N THR A 31 -1.20 -15.85 16.15
CA THR A 31 -2.55 -16.43 15.98
C THR A 31 -2.99 -16.36 14.51
N ASN A 32 -3.85 -17.28 14.08
CA ASN A 32 -4.52 -17.24 12.77
C ASN A 32 -3.57 -16.98 11.58
N GLY A 33 -2.40 -17.63 11.56
CA GLY A 33 -1.40 -17.44 10.50
C GLY A 33 -0.57 -16.17 10.64
N PHE A 34 -0.77 -15.37 11.69
CA PHE A 34 0.03 -14.17 11.93
C PHE A 34 1.28 -14.51 12.75
N TYR A 35 2.42 -14.02 12.28
CA TYR A 35 3.70 -14.00 12.99
C TYR A 35 4.01 -12.55 13.36
N ARG A 36 4.35 -12.25 14.61
CA ARG A 36 4.50 -10.87 15.09
C ARG A 36 5.65 -10.71 16.05
N LEU A 37 6.44 -9.67 15.82
CA LEU A 37 7.49 -9.21 16.74
C LEU A 37 7.39 -7.68 16.88
N TYR A 38 7.10 -7.20 18.07
CA TYR A 38 6.88 -5.77 18.33
C TYR A 38 8.17 -5.01 18.66
N THR A 39 9.26 -5.70 18.90
CA THR A 39 10.56 -5.10 19.29
C THR A 39 11.43 -4.70 18.12
N LEU A 40 11.14 -5.21 16.91
CA LEU A 40 11.87 -4.85 15.71
C LEU A 40 11.46 -3.43 15.27
N LYS A 41 12.46 -2.54 15.23
CA LYS A 41 12.29 -1.18 14.73
C LYS A 41 13.03 -1.03 13.41
N GLY A 42 12.33 -0.56 12.39
CA GLY A 42 12.91 -0.30 11.09
C GLY A 42 13.79 0.94 11.10
N VAL A 43 14.85 0.90 10.28
CA VAL A 43 15.78 2.01 10.06
C VAL A 43 15.86 2.28 8.57
N ALA A 44 15.63 3.52 8.15
CA ALA A 44 15.72 3.92 6.74
C ALA A 44 17.13 3.65 6.18
N GLY A 45 17.19 3.17 4.94
CA GLY A 45 18.44 2.79 4.27
C GLY A 45 18.98 1.41 4.65
N THR A 46 18.27 0.66 5.52
CA THR A 46 18.64 -0.71 5.89
C THR A 46 17.96 -1.69 4.95
N ASP A 47 18.72 -2.69 4.50
CA ASP A 47 18.20 -3.85 3.77
C ASP A 47 17.69 -4.88 4.77
N TYR A 48 16.47 -5.31 4.57
CA TYR A 48 15.82 -6.38 5.32
C TYR A 48 15.60 -7.57 4.42
N GLN A 49 15.90 -8.77 4.92
CA GLN A 49 15.58 -10.03 4.26
C GLN A 49 14.62 -10.81 5.15
N LEU A 50 13.49 -11.19 4.59
CA LEU A 50 12.54 -12.11 5.20
C LEU A 50 12.82 -13.51 4.65
N ASP A 51 12.97 -14.47 5.56
CA ASP A 51 13.10 -15.90 5.26
C ASP A 51 11.99 -16.66 5.96
N VAL A 52 11.32 -17.54 5.22
CA VAL A 52 10.27 -18.43 5.72
C VAL A 52 10.61 -19.86 5.36
N GLU A 53 10.74 -20.74 6.36
CA GLU A 53 10.93 -22.17 6.20
C GLU A 53 9.63 -22.90 6.60
N LEU A 54 9.12 -23.75 5.73
CA LEU A 54 7.92 -24.56 5.95
C LEU A 54 8.02 -25.89 5.19
N ASP A 55 7.87 -27.01 5.87
CA ASP A 55 7.86 -28.35 5.28
C ASP A 55 9.04 -28.64 4.34
N GLY A 56 10.24 -28.17 4.71
CA GLY A 56 11.45 -28.29 3.90
C GLY A 56 11.55 -27.34 2.70
N HIS A 57 10.57 -26.49 2.49
CA HIS A 57 10.60 -25.41 1.51
C HIS A 57 11.15 -24.13 2.13
N HIS A 58 11.87 -23.35 1.33
CA HIS A 58 12.41 -22.06 1.74
C HIS A 58 11.93 -20.95 0.79
N PHE A 59 11.35 -19.91 1.38
CA PHE A 59 10.88 -18.74 0.68
C PHE A 59 11.64 -17.51 1.21
N SER A 60 12.10 -16.64 0.32
CA SER A 60 12.79 -15.43 0.76
C SER A 60 12.43 -14.22 -0.08
N SER A 61 12.47 -13.06 0.54
CA SER A 61 12.31 -11.77 -0.12
C SER A 61 13.12 -10.70 0.60
N THR A 62 13.53 -9.68 -0.14
CA THR A 62 14.31 -8.56 0.40
C THR A 62 13.57 -7.26 0.18
N SER A 63 13.76 -6.31 1.08
CA SER A 63 13.22 -4.97 0.99
C SER A 63 14.15 -3.95 1.62
N VAL A 64 14.34 -2.81 0.96
CA VAL A 64 15.10 -1.67 1.49
C VAL A 64 14.14 -0.67 2.11
N MET A 65 14.28 -0.40 3.40
CA MET A 65 13.42 0.57 4.08
C MET A 65 13.69 1.98 3.58
N GLN A 66 12.66 2.59 2.98
CA GLN A 66 12.75 3.94 2.43
C GLN A 66 12.63 5.00 3.52
N LYS A 67 13.03 6.25 3.21
CA LYS A 67 12.78 7.41 4.07
C LYS A 67 11.29 7.62 4.29
N ALA A 68 10.93 8.24 5.42
CA ALA A 68 9.53 8.53 5.71
C ALA A 68 8.91 9.43 4.62
N PRO A 69 7.71 9.10 4.13
CA PRO A 69 7.00 9.97 3.21
C PRO A 69 6.56 11.25 3.93
N LYS A 70 6.31 12.31 3.19
CA LYS A 70 5.77 13.55 3.73
C LYS A 70 4.61 14.02 2.87
N MET A 71 3.44 14.14 3.47
CA MET A 71 2.29 14.69 2.79
C MET A 71 2.39 16.21 2.74
N LYS A 72 2.24 16.76 1.55
CA LYS A 72 2.22 18.20 1.30
C LYS A 72 0.82 18.76 1.53
N ASN A 73 -0.18 18.11 0.91
CA ASN A 73 -1.58 18.52 0.98
C ASN A 73 -2.52 17.35 0.72
N PHE A 74 -3.73 17.46 1.23
CA PHE A 74 -4.89 16.65 0.84
C PHE A 74 -6.12 17.56 0.84
N ARG A 75 -6.93 17.50 -0.24
CA ARG A 75 -8.17 18.25 -0.37
C ARG A 75 -9.20 17.46 -1.16
N PHE A 76 -10.46 17.81 -1.01
CA PHE A 76 -11.53 17.33 -1.87
C PHE A 76 -11.71 18.29 -3.03
N VAL A 77 -11.66 17.75 -4.26
CA VAL A 77 -11.86 18.53 -5.48
C VAL A 77 -13.01 17.95 -6.30
N ARG A 78 -13.82 18.81 -6.89
CA ARG A 78 -14.86 18.40 -7.82
C ARG A 78 -14.38 18.71 -9.23
N MET A 79 -14.20 17.64 -10.01
CA MET A 79 -13.71 17.73 -11.38
C MET A 79 -14.78 17.21 -12.34
N LYS A 80 -14.80 17.74 -13.55
CA LYS A 80 -15.67 17.26 -14.62
C LYS A 80 -15.03 16.03 -15.27
N ALA A 81 -15.73 14.91 -15.22
CA ALA A 81 -15.35 13.69 -15.92
C ALA A 81 -16.48 13.33 -16.92
N ALA A 82 -16.20 13.48 -18.22
CA ALA A 82 -17.19 13.36 -19.28
C ALA A 82 -18.39 14.31 -19.09
N SER A 83 -19.57 13.78 -18.76
CA SER A 83 -20.80 14.57 -18.54
C SER A 83 -21.13 14.80 -17.07
N GLU A 84 -20.37 14.19 -16.14
CA GLU A 84 -20.67 14.22 -14.71
C GLU A 84 -19.59 14.97 -13.93
N LYS A 85 -19.99 15.56 -12.80
CA LYS A 85 -19.05 16.11 -11.82
C LYS A 85 -18.78 15.07 -10.75
N ILE A 86 -17.51 14.69 -10.62
CA ILE A 86 -17.04 13.65 -9.69
C ILE A 86 -16.20 14.30 -8.60
N ILE A 87 -16.32 13.82 -7.37
CA ILE A 87 -15.45 14.24 -6.25
C ILE A 87 -14.22 13.34 -6.20
N PHE A 88 -13.06 13.97 -6.12
CA PHE A 88 -11.77 13.30 -5.91
C PHE A 88 -11.16 13.75 -4.60
N GLY A 89 -10.42 12.84 -3.96
CA GLY A 89 -9.40 13.18 -2.99
C GLY A 89 -8.09 13.45 -3.74
N ASP A 90 -7.63 14.70 -3.72
CA ASP A 90 -6.37 15.15 -4.31
C ASP A 90 -5.28 15.07 -3.23
N LEU A 91 -4.51 13.98 -3.26
CA LEU A 91 -3.38 13.76 -2.36
C LEU A 91 -2.08 14.20 -3.04
N ARG A 92 -1.32 15.03 -2.34
CA ARG A 92 -0.02 15.53 -2.82
C ARG A 92 1.07 15.21 -1.80
N LEU A 93 2.20 14.70 -2.30
CA LEU A 93 3.37 14.40 -1.49
C LEU A 93 4.51 15.36 -1.83
N ASP A 94 5.35 15.64 -0.83
CA ASP A 94 6.65 16.28 -1.07
C ASP A 94 7.57 15.26 -1.75
N ASP A 95 8.18 15.67 -2.84
CA ASP A 95 9.23 14.92 -3.50
C ASP A 95 10.54 14.98 -2.71
N ILE A 96 11.36 13.91 -2.80
CA ILE A 96 12.74 13.89 -2.31
C ILE A 96 13.65 14.09 -3.51
N PRO A 97 14.22 15.28 -3.71
CA PRO A 97 14.97 15.61 -4.92
C PRO A 97 16.14 14.63 -5.18
N ASN A 98 16.31 14.24 -6.46
CA ASN A 98 17.38 13.35 -6.94
C ASN A 98 17.33 11.91 -6.40
N GLU A 99 16.22 11.48 -5.82
CA GLU A 99 15.97 10.11 -5.41
C GLU A 99 14.74 9.59 -6.13
N GLN A 100 14.74 8.34 -6.56
CA GLN A 100 13.52 7.69 -7.05
C GLN A 100 12.80 7.07 -5.87
N ASN A 101 11.53 7.39 -5.70
CA ASN A 101 10.71 6.96 -4.58
C ASN A 101 9.46 6.22 -5.06
N TRP A 102 8.99 5.29 -4.23
CA TRP A 102 7.78 4.50 -4.47
C TRP A 102 6.89 4.56 -3.25
N TYR A 103 5.59 4.66 -3.49
CA TYR A 103 4.61 4.82 -2.44
C TYR A 103 3.46 3.84 -2.62
N PHE A 104 2.95 3.32 -1.52
CA PHE A 104 1.66 2.66 -1.42
C PHE A 104 0.74 3.52 -0.57
N MET A 105 -0.43 3.81 -1.08
CA MET A 105 -1.44 4.62 -0.41
C MET A 105 -2.71 3.82 -0.24
N HIS A 106 -3.32 3.89 0.95
CA HIS A 106 -4.56 3.21 1.24
C HIS A 106 -5.52 4.17 1.95
N ILE A 107 -6.71 4.33 1.40
CA ILE A 107 -7.79 5.08 2.01
C ILE A 107 -8.75 4.09 2.67
N TYR A 108 -9.04 4.35 3.93
CA TYR A 108 -10.12 3.71 4.68
C TYR A 108 -11.25 4.71 4.85
N ARG A 109 -12.48 4.26 4.64
CA ARG A 109 -13.70 5.05 4.88
C ARG A 109 -14.45 4.43 6.05
N ASN A 110 -14.70 5.22 7.09
CA ASN A 110 -15.38 4.78 8.31
C ASN A 110 -14.78 3.49 8.91
N GLY A 111 -13.44 3.35 8.82
CA GLY A 111 -12.69 2.21 9.34
C GLY A 111 -12.59 1.00 8.40
N ILE A 112 -13.28 1.00 7.26
CA ILE A 112 -13.25 -0.09 6.26
C ILE A 112 -12.32 0.31 5.13
N GLY A 113 -11.46 -0.62 4.65
CA GLY A 113 -10.59 -0.41 3.49
C GLY A 113 -11.46 -0.08 2.26
N TYR A 114 -11.11 1.00 1.57
CA TYR A 114 -11.93 1.54 0.49
C TYR A 114 -11.20 1.57 -0.85
N ARG A 115 -10.11 2.34 -0.95
CA ARG A 115 -9.31 2.48 -2.18
C ARG A 115 -7.83 2.38 -1.84
N TRP A 116 -7.05 1.84 -2.76
CA TRP A 116 -5.61 1.85 -2.66
C TRP A 116 -4.97 2.11 -4.02
N ALA A 117 -3.77 2.66 -4.00
CA ALA A 117 -2.97 2.90 -5.19
C ALA A 117 -1.48 2.77 -4.87
N VAL A 118 -0.69 2.50 -5.90
CA VAL A 118 0.76 2.66 -5.86
C VAL A 118 1.18 3.77 -6.80
N MET A 119 2.17 4.53 -6.39
CA MET A 119 2.74 5.63 -7.16
C MET A 119 4.26 5.51 -7.16
N ARG A 120 4.88 5.87 -8.26
CA ARG A 120 6.32 6.07 -8.35
C ARG A 120 6.62 7.52 -8.73
N ASP A 121 7.70 8.02 -8.18
CA ASP A 121 8.29 9.27 -8.61
C ASP A 121 8.91 9.11 -10.02
N ASN A 122 8.72 10.10 -10.86
CA ASN A 122 9.25 10.15 -12.23
C ASN A 122 10.65 10.77 -12.33
N GLN A 123 11.29 11.09 -11.20
CA GLN A 123 12.60 11.77 -11.12
C GLN A 123 12.60 13.16 -11.78
N ASN A 124 11.46 13.76 -11.97
CA ASN A 124 11.37 15.13 -12.45
C ASN A 124 11.36 16.07 -11.24
N PRO A 125 12.45 16.78 -10.96
CA PRO A 125 12.60 17.57 -9.72
C PRO A 125 11.62 18.74 -9.60
N ASN A 126 10.84 19.01 -10.64
CA ASN A 126 9.84 20.08 -10.67
C ASN A 126 8.41 19.55 -10.72
N GLU A 127 8.20 18.24 -10.74
CA GLU A 127 6.87 17.66 -10.74
C GLU A 127 6.40 17.40 -9.32
N GLU A 128 5.18 17.82 -9.04
CA GLU A 128 4.50 17.54 -7.80
C GLU A 128 3.98 16.10 -7.84
N LEU A 129 4.26 15.32 -6.80
CA LEU A 129 3.74 13.97 -6.68
C LEU A 129 2.26 14.04 -6.29
N GLN A 130 1.38 13.68 -7.22
CA GLN A 130 -0.07 13.75 -7.06
C GLN A 130 -0.72 12.39 -7.28
N GLN A 131 -1.65 12.04 -6.39
CA GLN A 131 -2.55 10.90 -6.56
C GLN A 131 -4.00 11.35 -6.38
N LEU A 132 -4.83 11.10 -7.38
CA LEU A 132 -6.26 11.32 -7.32
C LEU A 132 -6.98 10.01 -6.95
N PHE A 133 -7.87 10.08 -5.98
CA PHE A 133 -8.77 8.99 -5.59
C PHE A 133 -10.21 9.40 -5.89
N SER A 134 -10.86 8.71 -6.82
CA SER A 134 -12.25 9.01 -7.18
C SER A 134 -13.24 8.50 -6.15
N PHE A 135 -14.27 9.31 -5.87
CA PHE A 135 -15.44 8.95 -5.07
C PHE A 135 -16.69 9.08 -5.95
N PHE A 136 -16.86 8.13 -6.84
CA PHE A 136 -17.99 8.08 -7.73
C PHE A 136 -18.64 6.69 -7.70
N ARG A 137 -19.87 6.63 -8.20
CA ARG A 137 -20.56 5.37 -8.42
C ARG A 137 -19.87 4.57 -9.52
N GLU A 138 -19.38 3.39 -9.19
CA GLU A 138 -19.21 2.32 -10.17
C GLU A 138 -20.46 1.44 -10.12
N GLY A 139 -21.29 1.54 -11.15
CA GLY A 139 -22.56 0.82 -11.19
C GLY A 139 -23.69 1.53 -10.44
N SER A 140 -24.77 0.80 -10.15
CA SER A 140 -26.02 1.36 -9.57
C SER A 140 -26.04 1.49 -8.04
N ASN A 141 -24.90 1.34 -7.36
CA ASN A 141 -24.84 1.37 -5.90
C ASN A 141 -24.46 2.75 -5.37
N ASP A 142 -25.29 3.35 -4.51
CA ASP A 142 -25.03 4.62 -3.82
C ASP A 142 -23.86 4.57 -2.81
N SER A 143 -23.24 3.40 -2.61
CA SER A 143 -22.25 3.16 -1.57
C SER A 143 -20.92 3.90 -1.77
N ASP A 144 -20.60 4.33 -2.99
CA ASP A 144 -19.33 4.98 -3.31
C ASP A 144 -19.36 6.52 -3.20
N VAL A 145 -20.55 7.11 -3.04
CA VAL A 145 -20.69 8.55 -2.84
C VAL A 145 -20.31 8.90 -1.40
N LEU A 146 -19.44 9.91 -1.20
CA LEU A 146 -19.15 10.43 0.13
C LEU A 146 -20.39 11.09 0.74
N ASN A 147 -20.66 10.73 1.99
CA ASN A 147 -21.70 11.35 2.80
C ASN A 147 -21.11 12.38 3.76
N GLU A 148 -21.87 13.41 4.05
CA GLU A 148 -21.48 14.41 5.05
C GLU A 148 -21.05 13.74 6.37
N GLY A 149 -19.85 14.06 6.85
CA GLY A 149 -19.29 13.52 8.07
C GLY A 149 -18.52 12.20 7.93
N ASP A 150 -18.42 11.60 6.72
CA ASP A 150 -17.59 10.40 6.50
C ASP A 150 -16.15 10.65 6.97
N LEU A 151 -15.61 9.67 7.70
CA LEU A 151 -14.23 9.71 8.19
C LEU A 151 -13.32 8.96 7.20
N LEU A 152 -12.40 9.67 6.58
CA LEU A 152 -11.36 9.11 5.74
C LEU A 152 -10.05 9.02 6.53
N ARG A 153 -9.47 7.82 6.61
CA ARG A 153 -8.11 7.61 7.10
C ARG A 153 -7.21 7.25 5.92
N ILE A 154 -6.18 8.05 5.72
CA ILE A 154 -5.23 7.91 4.61
C ILE A 154 -3.92 7.39 5.20
N GLU A 155 -3.50 6.22 4.78
CA GLU A 155 -2.18 5.65 5.07
C GLU A 155 -1.29 5.80 3.85
N ILE A 156 -0.08 6.32 4.08
CA ILE A 156 0.93 6.48 3.04
C ILE A 156 2.19 5.76 3.52
N ARG A 157 2.65 4.80 2.73
CA ARG A 157 3.85 3.99 2.99
C ARG A 157 4.89 4.29 1.94
N ALA A 158 6.09 4.67 2.35
CA ALA A 158 7.26 4.67 1.47
C ALA A 158 7.78 3.24 1.37
N ILE A 159 7.63 2.63 0.20
CA ILE A 159 7.99 1.25 -0.12
C ILE A 159 9.18 1.21 -1.08
N ASP A 160 9.80 0.06 -1.25
CA ASP A 160 10.84 -0.11 -2.27
C ASP A 160 10.26 -0.50 -3.63
N GLN A 161 11.12 -0.50 -4.65
CA GLN A 161 10.73 -0.83 -6.01
C GLN A 161 10.13 -2.24 -6.13
N ARG A 162 10.68 -3.23 -5.43
CA ARG A 162 10.21 -4.63 -5.52
C ARG A 162 8.78 -4.79 -5.00
N ALA A 163 8.46 -4.12 -3.89
CA ALA A 163 7.10 -4.08 -3.36
C ALA A 163 6.16 -3.32 -4.31
N TYR A 164 6.64 -2.19 -4.88
CA TYR A 164 5.89 -1.45 -5.89
C TYR A 164 5.58 -2.32 -7.11
N ASP A 165 6.56 -2.99 -7.70
CA ASP A 165 6.39 -3.80 -8.91
C ASP A 165 5.36 -4.92 -8.70
N TYR A 166 5.40 -5.60 -7.53
CA TYR A 166 4.40 -6.59 -7.16
C TYR A 166 2.99 -5.99 -7.08
N LEU A 167 2.84 -4.91 -6.31
CA LEU A 167 1.54 -4.26 -6.08
C LEU A 167 0.97 -3.63 -7.35
N TYR A 168 1.82 -3.01 -8.18
CA TYR A 168 1.42 -2.46 -9.47
C TYR A 168 0.95 -3.55 -10.41
N SER A 169 1.68 -4.67 -10.49
CA SER A 169 1.25 -5.81 -11.31
C SER A 169 -0.06 -6.43 -10.82
N MET A 170 -0.34 -6.39 -9.50
CA MET A 170 -1.64 -6.80 -8.96
C MET A 170 -2.78 -5.88 -9.42
N GLN A 171 -2.56 -4.57 -9.51
CA GLN A 171 -3.58 -3.65 -10.05
C GLN A 171 -3.93 -4.01 -11.51
N LEU A 172 -2.94 -4.44 -12.29
CA LEU A 172 -3.13 -4.82 -13.70
C LEU A 172 -3.73 -6.23 -13.89
N MET A 173 -3.71 -7.09 -12.87
CA MET A 173 -4.22 -8.47 -12.97
C MET A 173 -5.69 -8.54 -13.39
N ASN A 174 -6.53 -7.63 -12.90
CA ASN A 174 -7.96 -7.60 -13.24
C ASN A 174 -8.17 -7.40 -14.74
N ASP A 175 -7.24 -6.73 -15.41
CA ASP A 175 -7.33 -6.41 -16.83
C ASP A 175 -6.63 -7.44 -17.72
N THR A 176 -5.58 -8.11 -17.22
CA THR A 176 -4.70 -8.96 -18.03
C THR A 176 -4.79 -10.46 -17.74
N GLY A 177 -5.33 -10.85 -16.56
CA GLY A 177 -5.39 -12.24 -16.11
C GLY A 177 -4.02 -12.92 -15.87
N THR A 178 -2.93 -12.13 -15.81
CA THR A 178 -1.57 -12.62 -15.57
C THR A 178 -1.23 -12.62 -14.09
N ASN A 179 -0.38 -13.55 -13.64
CA ASN A 179 0.12 -13.55 -12.27
C ASN A 179 0.95 -12.29 -11.99
N PRO A 180 0.92 -11.78 -10.74
CA PRO A 180 1.75 -10.64 -10.36
C PRO A 180 3.25 -10.96 -10.48
N ILE A 181 4.06 -9.92 -10.64
CA ILE A 181 5.51 -10.02 -10.64
C ILE A 181 5.97 -10.61 -9.31
N ALA A 182 6.74 -11.71 -9.36
CA ALA A 182 7.17 -12.40 -8.15
C ALA A 182 8.06 -11.50 -7.27
N ASN A 183 7.69 -11.36 -6.01
CA ASN A 183 8.48 -10.64 -5.00
C ASN A 183 9.30 -11.63 -4.14
N PHE A 184 8.81 -12.86 -3.96
CA PHE A 184 9.49 -13.93 -3.26
C PHE A 184 10.21 -14.88 -4.22
N SER A 185 11.37 -15.41 -3.81
CA SER A 185 11.91 -16.66 -4.31
C SER A 185 11.21 -17.83 -3.62
N GLY A 186 11.30 -19.05 -4.20
CA GLY A 186 10.70 -20.27 -3.63
C GLY A 186 9.28 -20.57 -4.14
N GLY A 187 8.67 -19.70 -4.96
CA GLY A 187 7.44 -20.02 -5.69
C GLY A 187 6.15 -19.78 -4.90
N CYS A 188 6.15 -18.85 -3.93
CA CYS A 188 4.93 -18.39 -3.27
C CYS A 188 4.45 -17.06 -3.81
N LEU A 189 3.16 -16.77 -3.61
CA LEU A 189 2.56 -15.45 -3.87
C LEU A 189 2.62 -14.59 -2.62
N GLY A 190 2.86 -13.32 -2.79
CA GLY A 190 2.93 -12.33 -1.73
C GLY A 190 4.05 -11.32 -1.95
N TYR A 191 4.13 -10.32 -1.08
CA TYR A 191 5.25 -9.39 -1.07
C TYR A 191 5.71 -9.11 0.36
N PHE A 192 6.99 -8.80 0.48
CA PHE A 192 7.61 -8.29 1.69
C PHE A 192 7.99 -6.83 1.48
N SER A 193 7.73 -5.99 2.47
CA SER A 193 8.09 -4.57 2.42
C SER A 193 8.48 -4.07 3.81
N ALA A 194 9.68 -3.53 3.92
CA ALA A 194 10.11 -2.69 5.03
C ALA A 194 9.75 -1.23 4.67
N TYR A 195 8.90 -0.58 5.47
CA TYR A 195 8.40 0.75 5.11
C TYR A 195 8.25 1.68 6.31
N HIS A 196 8.33 2.97 6.04
CA HIS A 196 7.78 4.02 6.89
C HIS A 196 6.32 4.28 6.52
N GLN A 197 5.46 4.42 7.53
CA GLN A 197 4.07 4.79 7.35
C GLN A 197 3.76 6.09 8.07
N ILE A 198 3.03 6.95 7.37
CA ILE A 198 2.34 8.09 7.97
C ILE A 198 0.84 7.91 7.80
N THR A 199 0.06 8.48 8.70
CA THR A 199 -1.40 8.33 8.71
C THR A 199 -2.04 9.67 9.00
N TYR A 200 -3.04 10.03 8.21
CA TYR A 200 -3.85 11.23 8.37
C TYR A 200 -5.33 10.86 8.41
N SER A 201 -6.11 11.68 9.09
CA SER A 201 -7.57 11.52 9.14
C SER A 201 -8.26 12.82 8.76
N TYR A 202 -9.24 12.70 7.88
CA TYR A 202 -10.05 13.81 7.38
C TYR A 202 -11.52 13.45 7.55
N ARG A 203 -12.31 14.44 7.91
CA ARG A 203 -13.77 14.33 7.87
C ARG A 203 -14.26 15.03 6.62
N TYR A 204 -15.07 14.33 5.85
CA TYR A 204 -15.65 14.92 4.65
C TYR A 204 -16.75 15.90 5.00
N HIS A 205 -16.65 17.12 4.45
CA HIS A 205 -17.67 18.15 4.47
C HIS A 205 -17.92 18.63 3.04
N ALA A 206 -19.17 18.58 2.58
CA ALA A 206 -19.53 18.96 1.22
C ALA A 206 -19.21 20.46 0.92
N SER A 207 -19.18 21.30 1.98
CA SER A 207 -18.82 22.71 1.89
C SER A 207 -17.33 22.98 1.68
N GLU A 208 -16.47 21.97 1.91
CA GLU A 208 -15.01 22.07 1.74
C GLU A 208 -14.52 21.56 0.39
N VAL A 209 -15.45 21.11 -0.47
CA VAL A 209 -15.10 20.64 -1.81
C VAL A 209 -14.82 21.82 -2.72
N GLU A 210 -13.62 21.88 -3.24
CA GLU A 210 -13.19 22.88 -4.21
C GLU A 210 -13.65 22.49 -5.63
N ASP A 211 -14.12 23.44 -6.43
CA ASP A 211 -14.39 23.22 -7.85
C ASP A 211 -13.08 23.44 -8.63
N ASP A 212 -12.66 22.44 -9.39
CA ASP A 212 -11.50 22.50 -10.29
C ASP A 212 -12.07 22.56 -11.72
N ASP A 213 -12.20 23.80 -12.25
CA ASP A 213 -12.84 24.10 -13.54
C ASP A 213 -11.89 23.91 -14.74
#